data_93d1a64a6813be233535ba83fcff3b20
#
_entry.id   93d1a64a6813be233535ba83fcff3b20
#
_cell.length_a   1.000
_cell.length_b   1.000
_cell.length_c   1.000
_cell.angle_alpha   90.00
_cell.angle_beta   90.00
_cell.angle_gamma   90.00
#
_symmetry.space_group_name_H-M   'P 1'
#
loop_
_entity.id
_entity.type
_entity.pdbx_description
1 polymer ?
#
loop_
_entity_poly.entity_id
_entity_poly.type
_entity_poly.pdbx_seq_one_letter_code
_entity_poly.pdbx_strand_id
1 'polypeptide(L)'
;MATLLIVDDDTLIRGTLHELFSSDHECHSADRAEQALAYLDIENYDAVITDISMPGLSGREVLKYVQEKQPTTPVIVISGKPDSSDGESMVRLGAFAYITKPFHLAAMEEAVARAIARHQELLAANQPDKRN
;
A
#
# COMPACT_ATOMS: atom_id res chain seq x y z
N MET A 1 12.27 1.85 -11.17
CA MET A 1 12.24 2.01 -9.70
C MET A 1 10.95 2.70 -9.29
N ALA A 2 10.30 2.19 -8.26
CA ALA A 2 9.05 2.75 -7.77
C ALA A 2 9.26 3.43 -6.42
N THR A 3 8.28 4.19 -5.97
CA THR A 3 8.26 4.79 -4.65
C THR A 3 7.12 4.15 -3.85
N LEU A 4 7.43 3.56 -2.72
CA LEU A 4 6.51 2.79 -1.91
C LEU A 4 6.33 3.42 -0.53
N LEU A 5 5.11 3.36 -0.02
CA LEU A 5 4.81 3.76 1.36
C LEU A 5 4.45 2.51 2.16
N ILE A 6 5.15 2.28 3.26
CA ILE A 6 4.96 1.13 4.14
C ILE A 6 4.43 1.64 5.48
N VAL A 7 3.23 1.18 5.86
CA VAL A 7 2.55 1.64 7.07
C VAL A 7 2.27 0.45 7.97
N ASP A 8 2.94 0.39 9.11
CA ASP A 8 2.72 -0.68 10.09
C ASP A 8 3.26 -0.20 11.43
N ASP A 9 2.50 -0.39 12.50
CA ASP A 9 2.95 -0.02 13.84
C ASP A 9 3.96 -1.03 14.42
N ASP A 10 4.06 -2.22 13.81
CA ASP A 10 5.04 -3.23 14.22
C ASP A 10 6.39 -2.90 13.60
N THR A 11 7.36 -2.55 14.45
CA THR A 11 8.70 -2.16 14.02
C THR A 11 9.38 -3.27 13.21
N LEU A 12 9.18 -4.53 13.59
CA LEU A 12 9.83 -5.65 12.91
C LEU A 12 9.29 -5.81 11.49
N ILE A 13 7.97 -5.78 11.34
CA ILE A 13 7.35 -5.94 10.02
C ILE A 13 7.72 -4.75 9.14
N ARG A 14 7.60 -3.54 9.66
CA ARG A 14 7.94 -2.33 8.91
C ARG A 14 9.40 -2.37 8.44
N GLY A 15 10.32 -2.75 9.34
CA GLY A 15 11.72 -2.85 8.99
C GLY A 15 12.01 -3.96 7.97
N THR A 16 11.34 -5.10 8.11
CA THR A 16 11.50 -6.21 7.18
C THR A 16 11.05 -5.81 5.77
N LEU A 17 9.90 -5.15 5.66
CA LEU A 17 9.40 -4.72 4.36
C LEU A 17 10.29 -3.64 3.76
N HIS A 18 10.74 -2.70 4.57
CA HIS A 18 11.65 -1.66 4.10
C HIS A 18 12.92 -2.28 3.53
N GLU A 19 13.52 -3.23 4.24
CA GLU A 19 14.73 -3.90 3.80
C GLU A 19 14.48 -4.69 2.52
N LEU A 20 13.34 -5.37 2.45
CA LEU A 20 13.00 -6.19 1.29
C LEU A 20 12.94 -5.37 -0.01
N PHE A 21 12.39 -4.17 0.06
CA PHE A 21 12.11 -3.39 -1.14
C PHE A 21 13.10 -2.25 -1.41
N SER A 22 13.91 -1.86 -0.43
CA SER A 22 14.75 -0.67 -0.56
C SER A 22 15.91 -0.83 -1.54
N SER A 23 16.28 -2.07 -1.90
CA SER A 23 17.33 -2.27 -2.91
C SER A 23 16.85 -1.91 -4.31
N ASP A 24 15.55 -2.04 -4.58
CA ASP A 24 14.99 -1.81 -5.91
C ASP A 24 14.09 -0.58 -6.00
N HIS A 25 13.63 -0.08 -4.85
CA HIS A 25 12.65 1.02 -4.81
C HIS A 25 12.99 2.01 -3.71
N GLU A 26 12.46 3.21 -3.86
CA GLU A 26 12.49 4.18 -2.78
C GLU A 26 11.37 3.86 -1.81
N CYS A 27 11.67 3.69 -0.51
CA CYS A 27 10.70 3.28 0.48
C CYS A 27 10.59 4.34 1.57
N HIS A 28 9.37 4.74 1.87
CA HIS A 28 9.06 5.59 3.01
C HIS A 28 8.25 4.77 4.00
N SER A 29 8.50 4.95 5.29
CA SER A 29 7.88 4.15 6.34
C SER A 29 7.12 5.05 7.31
N ALA A 30 5.95 4.59 7.72
CA ALA A 30 5.13 5.26 8.72
C ALA A 30 4.73 4.25 9.78
N ASP A 31 4.73 4.68 11.04
CA ASP A 31 4.37 3.79 12.16
C ASP A 31 2.91 3.93 12.57
N ARG A 32 2.18 4.84 11.94
CA ARG A 32 0.77 5.06 12.20
C ARG A 32 0.11 5.72 11.00
N ALA A 33 -1.22 5.66 10.96
CA ALA A 33 -1.97 6.18 9.83
C ALA A 33 -1.81 7.70 9.66
N GLU A 34 -1.78 8.46 10.75
CA GLU A 34 -1.65 9.92 10.67
C GLU A 34 -0.36 10.33 9.94
N GLN A 35 0.74 9.63 10.22
CA GLN A 35 2.00 9.88 9.53
C GLN A 35 1.89 9.50 8.05
N ALA A 36 1.20 8.41 7.75
CA ALA A 36 0.98 7.99 6.37
C ALA A 36 0.20 9.05 5.59
N LEU A 37 -0.84 9.62 6.20
CA LEU A 37 -1.63 10.67 5.55
C LEU A 37 -0.76 11.89 5.24
N ALA A 38 0.13 12.25 6.15
CA ALA A 38 1.05 13.38 5.93
C ALA A 38 1.98 13.11 4.74
N TYR A 39 2.52 11.89 4.65
CA TYR A 39 3.34 11.51 3.49
C TYR A 39 2.55 11.59 2.19
N LEU A 40 1.30 11.13 2.20
CA LEU A 40 0.46 11.11 1.01
C LEU A 40 0.14 12.52 0.51
N ASP A 41 0.21 13.52 1.37
CA ASP A 41 -0.01 14.91 0.98
C ASP A 41 1.17 15.52 0.22
N ILE A 42 2.38 14.98 0.40
CA ILE A 42 3.59 15.60 -0.14
C ILE A 42 4.34 14.72 -1.14
N GLU A 43 3.95 13.46 -1.29
CA GLU A 43 4.67 12.53 -2.16
C GLU A 43 3.67 11.66 -2.91
N ASN A 44 4.00 11.32 -4.16
CA ASN A 44 3.20 10.39 -4.95
C ASN A 44 3.80 8.99 -4.83
N TYR A 45 2.95 8.00 -4.64
CA TYR A 45 3.39 6.63 -4.44
C TYR A 45 2.90 5.72 -5.56
N ASP A 46 3.73 4.74 -5.90
CA ASP A 46 3.36 3.72 -6.89
C ASP A 46 2.58 2.58 -6.24
N ALA A 47 2.75 2.38 -4.95
CA ALA A 47 1.96 1.43 -4.16
C ALA A 47 2.08 1.78 -2.68
N VAL A 48 1.04 1.42 -1.93
CA VAL A 48 1.00 1.59 -0.48
C VAL A 48 0.75 0.23 0.14
N ILE A 49 1.55 -0.13 1.15
CA ILE A 49 1.35 -1.33 1.96
C ILE A 49 0.96 -0.86 3.35
N THR A 50 -0.21 -1.25 3.84
CA THR A 50 -0.67 -0.80 5.15
C THR A 50 -1.27 -1.93 5.96
N ASP A 51 -0.95 -1.95 7.26
CA ASP A 51 -1.65 -2.78 8.22
C ASP A 51 -3.08 -2.24 8.38
N ILE A 52 -4.05 -3.14 8.59
CA ILE A 52 -5.43 -2.75 8.86
C ILE A 52 -5.55 -2.24 10.29
N SER A 53 -5.01 -2.99 11.25
CA SER A 53 -5.18 -2.70 12.68
C SER A 53 -4.00 -1.93 13.22
N MET A 54 -4.22 -0.65 13.54
CA MET A 54 -3.21 0.21 14.15
C MET A 54 -3.86 1.07 15.21
N PRO A 55 -3.13 1.49 16.24
CA PRO A 55 -3.67 2.46 17.20
C PRO A 55 -4.05 3.77 16.51
N GLY A 56 -5.16 4.34 16.91
CA GLY A 56 -5.67 5.57 16.29
C GLY A 56 -6.43 5.26 15.01
N LEU A 57 -6.11 5.96 13.93
CA LEU A 57 -6.72 5.69 12.63
C LEU A 57 -6.24 4.33 12.11
N SER A 58 -7.11 3.63 11.40
CA SER A 58 -6.81 2.30 10.89
C SER A 58 -6.37 2.34 9.44
N GLY A 59 -6.05 1.16 8.89
CA GLY A 59 -5.74 1.04 7.47
C GLY A 59 -6.91 1.41 6.56
N ARG A 60 -8.14 1.39 7.08
CA ARG A 60 -9.31 1.84 6.30
C ARG A 60 -9.19 3.33 5.95
N GLU A 61 -8.77 4.14 6.91
CA GLU A 61 -8.58 5.56 6.68
C GLU A 61 -7.43 5.81 5.71
N VAL A 62 -6.36 5.01 5.79
CA VAL A 62 -5.27 5.10 4.82
C VAL A 62 -5.78 4.78 3.42
N LEU A 63 -6.54 3.69 3.26
CA LEU A 63 -7.10 3.31 1.96
C LEU A 63 -7.99 4.42 1.40
N LYS A 64 -8.89 4.93 2.23
CA LYS A 64 -9.82 5.98 1.81
C LYS A 64 -9.05 7.23 1.36
N TYR A 65 -8.03 7.60 2.11
CA TYR A 65 -7.23 8.79 1.80
C TYR A 65 -6.48 8.62 0.47
N VAL A 66 -5.90 7.44 0.24
CA VAL A 66 -5.24 7.15 -1.03
C VAL A 66 -6.23 7.28 -2.19
N GLN A 67 -7.43 6.73 -2.03
CA GLN A 67 -8.45 6.79 -3.07
C GLN A 67 -8.86 8.24 -3.39
N GLU A 68 -8.86 9.11 -2.39
CA GLU A 68 -9.21 10.51 -2.58
C GLU A 68 -8.06 11.32 -3.18
N LYS A 69 -6.84 11.08 -2.72
CA LYS A 69 -5.67 11.89 -3.08
C LYS A 69 -4.86 11.33 -4.23
N GLN A 70 -4.77 10.02 -4.34
CA GLN A 70 -3.94 9.34 -5.34
C GLN A 70 -4.70 8.13 -5.90
N PRO A 71 -5.79 8.37 -6.66
CA PRO A 71 -6.71 7.29 -7.05
C PRO A 71 -6.10 6.20 -7.94
N THR A 72 -4.94 6.44 -8.54
CA THR A 72 -4.28 5.40 -9.33
C THR A 72 -3.31 4.55 -8.52
N THR A 73 -3.09 4.89 -7.25
CA THR A 73 -2.13 4.18 -6.40
C THR A 73 -2.80 2.98 -5.72
N PRO A 74 -2.36 1.74 -6.05
CA PRO A 74 -2.93 0.57 -5.40
C PRO A 74 -2.52 0.48 -3.93
N VAL A 75 -3.41 -0.07 -3.12
CA VAL A 75 -3.16 -0.29 -1.70
C VAL A 75 -3.23 -1.78 -1.41
N ILE A 76 -2.17 -2.31 -0.80
CA ILE A 76 -2.10 -3.67 -0.31
C ILE A 76 -2.28 -3.61 1.20
N VAL A 77 -3.27 -4.34 1.73
CA VAL A 77 -3.52 -4.35 3.16
C VAL A 77 -2.98 -5.62 3.80
N ILE A 78 -2.47 -5.49 5.02
CA ILE A 78 -1.96 -6.60 5.80
C ILE A 78 -2.88 -6.80 6.99
N SER A 79 -3.32 -8.04 7.22
CA SER A 79 -4.20 -8.39 8.34
C SER A 79 -3.53 -9.43 9.23
N GLY A 80 -3.54 -9.18 10.53
CA GLY A 80 -3.02 -10.13 11.50
C GLY A 80 -4.01 -11.18 11.98
N LYS A 81 -5.26 -11.11 11.49
CA LYS A 81 -6.32 -12.01 11.93
C LYS A 81 -6.64 -13.01 10.83
N PRO A 82 -6.22 -14.27 10.97
CA PRO A 82 -6.31 -15.23 9.86
C PRO A 82 -7.74 -15.58 9.45
N ASP A 83 -8.70 -15.50 10.35
CA ASP A 83 -10.10 -15.81 10.06
C ASP A 83 -10.97 -14.56 9.95
N SER A 84 -10.32 -13.40 9.79
CA SER A 84 -11.01 -12.13 9.75
C SER A 84 -11.58 -11.86 8.37
N SER A 85 -12.78 -11.29 8.33
CA SER A 85 -13.34 -10.77 7.09
C SER A 85 -12.82 -9.39 6.73
N ASP A 86 -11.92 -8.84 7.55
CA ASP A 86 -11.42 -7.47 7.35
C ASP A 86 -10.69 -7.31 6.00
N GLY A 87 -9.85 -8.32 5.64
CA GLY A 87 -9.14 -8.28 4.36
C GLY A 87 -10.10 -8.27 3.18
N GLU A 88 -11.11 -9.14 3.21
CA GLU A 88 -12.10 -9.20 2.15
C GLU A 88 -12.93 -7.90 2.09
N SER A 89 -13.29 -7.35 3.26
CA SER A 89 -13.97 -6.06 3.31
C SER A 89 -13.14 -4.96 2.67
N MET A 90 -11.83 -4.95 2.93
CA MET A 90 -10.93 -3.94 2.37
C MET A 90 -10.84 -4.05 0.85
N VAL A 91 -10.83 -5.28 0.31
CA VAL A 91 -10.85 -5.46 -1.14
C VAL A 91 -12.15 -4.94 -1.73
N ARG A 92 -13.29 -5.19 -1.08
CA ARG A 92 -14.58 -4.65 -1.52
C ARG A 92 -14.60 -3.12 -1.46
N LEU A 93 -13.83 -2.53 -0.55
CA LEU A 93 -13.71 -1.06 -0.45
C LEU A 93 -12.69 -0.49 -1.42
N GLY A 94 -12.01 -1.34 -2.20
CA GLY A 94 -11.12 -0.89 -3.24
C GLY A 94 -9.64 -1.18 -3.04
N ALA A 95 -9.26 -1.92 -1.97
CA ALA A 95 -7.87 -2.35 -1.82
C ALA A 95 -7.49 -3.28 -2.98
N PHE A 96 -6.26 -3.16 -3.44
CA PHE A 96 -5.78 -3.97 -4.56
C PHE A 96 -5.66 -5.45 -4.15
N ALA A 97 -5.18 -5.70 -2.93
CA ALA A 97 -5.03 -7.05 -2.41
C ALA A 97 -4.95 -6.99 -0.90
N TYR A 98 -5.14 -8.15 -0.25
CA TYR A 98 -4.82 -8.27 1.17
C TYR A 98 -3.95 -9.49 1.39
N ILE A 99 -3.12 -9.43 2.43
CA ILE A 99 -2.20 -10.49 2.78
C ILE A 99 -2.30 -10.70 4.29
N THR A 100 -2.47 -11.95 4.73
CA THR A 100 -2.55 -12.25 6.16
C THR A 100 -1.17 -12.50 6.76
N LYS A 101 -1.00 -12.08 8.01
CA LYS A 101 0.23 -12.36 8.78
C LYS A 101 0.10 -13.74 9.43
N PRO A 102 1.17 -14.54 9.50
CA PRO A 102 2.47 -14.28 8.88
C PRO A 102 2.40 -14.54 7.38
N PHE A 103 3.22 -13.83 6.62
CA PHE A 103 3.23 -13.99 5.17
C PHE A 103 4.63 -14.37 4.68
N HIS A 104 4.67 -14.99 3.50
CA HIS A 104 5.94 -15.28 2.82
C HIS A 104 6.41 -14.02 2.09
N LEU A 105 7.72 -13.76 2.15
CA LEU A 105 8.28 -12.59 1.47
C LEU A 105 8.04 -12.65 -0.03
N ALA A 106 8.13 -13.86 -0.62
CA ALA A 106 7.87 -14.02 -2.05
C ALA A 106 6.45 -13.60 -2.44
N ALA A 107 5.46 -13.91 -1.60
CA ALA A 107 4.08 -13.50 -1.86
C ALA A 107 3.93 -11.99 -1.81
N MET A 108 4.61 -11.34 -0.87
CA MET A 108 4.59 -9.88 -0.77
C MET A 108 5.30 -9.25 -1.96
N GLU A 109 6.43 -9.79 -2.38
CA GLU A 109 7.15 -9.29 -3.55
C GLU A 109 6.29 -9.36 -4.80
N GLU A 110 5.59 -10.48 -4.99
CA GLU A 110 4.69 -10.64 -6.13
C GLU A 110 3.54 -9.65 -6.10
N ALA A 111 2.92 -9.47 -4.92
CA ALA A 111 1.81 -8.53 -4.77
C ALA A 111 2.25 -7.10 -5.09
N VAL A 112 3.42 -6.69 -4.60
CA VAL A 112 3.96 -5.35 -4.86
C VAL A 112 4.27 -5.17 -6.34
N ALA A 113 4.87 -6.18 -6.98
CA ALA A 113 5.18 -6.10 -8.41
C ALA A 113 3.90 -5.92 -9.24
N ARG A 114 2.84 -6.65 -8.90
CA ARG A 114 1.55 -6.51 -9.59
C ARG A 114 0.90 -5.16 -9.32
N ALA A 115 1.04 -4.66 -8.08
CA ALA A 115 0.50 -3.35 -7.74
C ALA A 115 1.21 -2.24 -8.54
N ILE A 116 2.54 -2.29 -8.63
CA ILE A 116 3.30 -1.32 -9.41
C ILE A 116 2.86 -1.35 -10.87
N ALA A 117 2.71 -2.55 -11.45
CA ALA A 117 2.27 -2.69 -12.83
C ALA A 117 0.87 -2.11 -13.01
N ARG A 118 -0.03 -2.35 -12.06
CA ARG A 118 -1.39 -1.80 -12.11
C ARG A 118 -1.39 -0.29 -12.07
N HIS A 119 -0.55 0.29 -11.21
CA HIS A 119 -0.43 1.75 -11.13
C HIS A 119 0.00 2.34 -12.48
N GLN A 120 0.99 1.71 -13.12
CA GLN A 120 1.46 2.15 -14.43
C GLN A 120 0.38 2.07 -15.48
N GLU A 121 -0.41 0.99 -15.48
CA GLU A 121 -1.55 0.86 -16.38
C GLU A 121 -2.57 1.97 -16.18
N LEU A 122 -2.87 2.27 -14.92
CA LEU A 122 -3.85 3.31 -14.60
C LEU A 122 -3.35 4.70 -14.98
N LEU A 123 -2.05 4.96 -14.79
CA LEU A 123 -1.46 6.22 -15.22
C LEU A 123 -1.54 6.38 -16.74
N ALA A 124 -1.24 5.32 -17.49
CA ALA A 124 -1.31 5.35 -18.95
C ALA A 124 -2.74 5.58 -19.43
N ALA A 125 -3.71 4.93 -18.78
CA ALA A 125 -5.12 5.08 -19.13
C ALA A 125 -5.65 6.49 -18.86
N ASN A 126 -5.09 7.19 -17.87
CA ASN A 126 -5.54 8.52 -17.49
C ASN A 126 -4.81 9.64 -18.23
N GLN A 127 -3.82 9.30 -19.07
CA GLN A 127 -3.11 10.33 -19.82
C GLN A 127 -3.92 10.78 -21.01
N PRO A 128 -3.85 12.07 -21.36
CA PRO A 128 -4.49 12.56 -22.59
C PRO A 128 -3.89 11.87 -23.81
N ASP A 129 -4.70 11.75 -24.85
CA ASP A 129 -4.22 11.22 -26.12
C ASP A 129 -3.27 12.24 -26.75
N LYS A 130 -2.01 11.86 -26.89
CA LYS A 130 -0.97 12.75 -27.39
C LYS A 130 -0.85 12.77 -28.91
N ARG A 131 -1.64 11.95 -29.58
CA ARG A 131 -1.58 11.88 -31.06
C ARG A 131 -2.39 12.96 -31.73
N ASN A 132 -3.20 13.62 -30.95
CA ASN A 132 -4.04 14.70 -31.52
C ASN A 132 -3.34 16.03 -31.50
#